data_a12dcb7432e78ca0fbd3dd5603f01d42
#
_entry.id   a12dcb7432e78ca0fbd3dd5603f01d42
#
_cell.length_a   1.000
_cell.length_b   1.000
_cell.length_c   1.000
_cell.angle_alpha   90.00
_cell.angle_beta   90.00
_cell.angle_gamma   90.00
#
_symmetry.space_group_name_H-M   'P 1'
#
loop_
_entity.id
_entity.type
_entity.pdbx_description
1 polymer ?
#
loop_
_entity_poly.entity_id
_entity_poly.type
_entity_poly.pdbx_seq_one_letter_code
_entity_poly.pdbx_strand_id
1 'polypeptide(L)'
;MTDVTKKVQEYKDSLKQKAEHLIIKGFPEKIVLLNELLETSNFQNRDLADVHQDLNIPVPQPISTLNEPNAKRPRVDSTDTSSNSTIDGTRVFALPNGTVPCNKPLSDLIHLVKPHIRELVEDSNLLKMWISFMIPKIEDGNNFGVSIQEDTLAEIQSVESEAAAFFDQISRYFISRAKIVSKVAKYPHIEDYRRAVRELDEKEYLSLWLVMCEIRNRYCSLHDIVIKNLEKIKKPRSSNAESLY
;
A
#
# COMPACT_ATOMS: atom_id res chain seq x y z
N MET A 1 29.60 -26.39 -22.24
CA MET A 1 28.69 -25.71 -21.28
C MET A 1 27.98 -26.79 -20.47
N THR A 2 27.98 -26.67 -19.15
CA THR A 2 27.21 -27.58 -18.30
C THR A 2 25.71 -27.36 -18.53
N ASP A 3 24.87 -28.40 -18.31
CA ASP A 3 23.40 -28.31 -18.45
C ASP A 3 22.83 -27.13 -17.64
N VAL A 4 23.37 -26.87 -16.45
CA VAL A 4 23.00 -25.74 -15.60
C VAL A 4 23.29 -24.39 -16.26
N THR A 5 24.46 -24.23 -16.91
CA THR A 5 24.82 -22.97 -17.61
C THR A 5 23.85 -22.68 -18.75
N LYS A 6 23.41 -23.71 -19.48
CA LYS A 6 22.43 -23.58 -20.55
C LYS A 6 21.06 -23.12 -20.01
N LYS A 7 20.58 -23.73 -18.93
CA LYS A 7 19.34 -23.32 -18.26
C LYS A 7 19.36 -21.84 -17.78
N VAL A 8 20.50 -21.41 -17.24
CA VAL A 8 20.66 -19.99 -16.83
C VAL A 8 20.59 -19.06 -18.04
N GLN A 9 21.20 -19.43 -19.19
CA GLN A 9 21.12 -18.63 -20.40
C GLN A 9 19.70 -18.58 -20.96
N GLU A 10 19.01 -19.71 -21.02
CA GLU A 10 17.61 -19.81 -21.45
C GLU A 10 16.69 -18.94 -20.56
N TYR A 11 16.92 -18.93 -19.25
CA TYR A 11 16.22 -18.05 -18.32
C TYR A 11 16.43 -16.56 -18.66
N LYS A 12 17.68 -16.13 -18.86
CA LYS A 12 18.01 -14.75 -19.23
C LYS A 12 17.34 -14.32 -20.53
N ASP A 13 17.36 -15.19 -21.54
CA ASP A 13 16.77 -14.89 -22.85
C ASP A 13 15.24 -14.82 -22.78
N SER A 14 14.60 -15.73 -22.03
CA SER A 14 13.18 -15.68 -21.74
C SER A 14 12.77 -14.40 -20.99
N LEU A 15 13.59 -13.98 -19.99
CA LEU A 15 13.33 -12.76 -19.24
C LEU A 15 13.40 -11.52 -20.13
N LYS A 16 14.40 -11.43 -21.02
CA LYS A 16 14.50 -10.33 -21.98
C LYS A 16 13.28 -10.21 -22.90
N GLN A 17 12.83 -11.34 -23.45
CA GLN A 17 11.66 -11.37 -24.29
C GLN A 17 10.39 -10.93 -23.54
N LYS A 18 10.21 -11.39 -22.29
CA LYS A 18 9.08 -11.00 -21.44
C LYS A 18 9.11 -9.50 -21.14
N ALA A 19 10.27 -8.93 -20.80
CA ALA A 19 10.40 -7.52 -20.50
C ALA A 19 10.12 -6.63 -21.72
N GLU A 20 10.60 -7.01 -22.89
CA GLU A 20 10.32 -6.30 -24.15
C GLU A 20 8.81 -6.35 -24.51
N HIS A 21 8.18 -7.51 -24.38
CA HIS A 21 6.75 -7.64 -24.59
C HIS A 21 5.95 -6.81 -23.57
N LEU A 22 6.36 -6.83 -22.31
CA LEU A 22 5.72 -6.06 -21.26
C LEU A 22 5.76 -4.56 -21.52
N ILE A 23 6.92 -4.00 -21.89
CA ILE A 23 7.05 -2.57 -22.14
C ILE A 23 6.30 -2.12 -23.41
N ILE A 24 6.34 -2.93 -24.46
CA ILE A 24 5.76 -2.54 -25.75
C ILE A 24 4.23 -2.71 -25.75
N LYS A 25 3.72 -3.75 -25.10
CA LYS A 25 2.30 -4.10 -25.13
C LYS A 25 1.63 -4.05 -23.76
N GLY A 26 2.24 -4.68 -22.76
CA GLY A 26 1.63 -4.80 -21.45
C GLY A 26 1.44 -3.46 -20.75
N PHE A 27 2.40 -2.54 -20.79
CA PHE A 27 2.26 -1.23 -20.16
C PHE A 27 1.14 -0.38 -20.76
N PRO A 28 1.02 -0.23 -22.10
CA PRO A 28 -0.12 0.44 -22.69
C PRO A 28 -1.47 -0.16 -22.28
N GLU A 29 -1.60 -1.49 -22.27
CA GLU A 29 -2.82 -2.18 -21.85
C GLU A 29 -3.16 -1.88 -20.38
N LYS A 30 -2.15 -1.91 -19.49
CA LYS A 30 -2.32 -1.60 -18.07
C LYS A 30 -2.68 -0.14 -17.80
N ILE A 31 -2.08 0.79 -18.54
CA ILE A 31 -2.40 2.22 -18.44
C ILE A 31 -3.88 2.45 -18.75
N VAL A 32 -4.38 1.86 -19.85
CA VAL A 32 -5.79 1.96 -20.23
C VAL A 32 -6.69 1.34 -19.17
N LEU A 33 -6.38 0.11 -18.73
CA LEU A 33 -7.14 -0.59 -17.70
C LEU A 33 -7.22 0.22 -16.40
N LEU A 34 -6.09 0.75 -15.93
CA LEU A 34 -6.04 1.54 -14.69
C LEU A 34 -6.80 2.87 -14.82
N ASN A 35 -6.76 3.49 -16.00
CA ASN A 35 -7.55 4.68 -16.25
C ASN A 35 -9.05 4.37 -16.23
N GLU A 36 -9.49 3.30 -16.87
CA GLU A 36 -10.89 2.83 -16.83
C GLU A 36 -11.34 2.51 -15.40
N LEU A 37 -10.48 1.86 -14.59
CA LEU A 37 -10.77 1.57 -13.18
C LEU A 37 -10.96 2.86 -12.36
N LEU A 38 -10.14 3.88 -12.60
CA LEU A 38 -10.25 5.18 -11.93
C LEU A 38 -11.53 5.93 -12.29
N GLU A 39 -12.13 5.64 -13.44
CA GLU A 39 -13.42 6.21 -13.89
C GLU A 39 -14.63 5.45 -13.31
N THR A 40 -14.43 4.32 -12.63
CA THR A 40 -15.52 3.57 -12.00
C THR A 40 -16.06 4.28 -10.74
N SER A 41 -17.27 3.92 -10.34
CA SER A 41 -17.91 4.43 -9.12
C SER A 41 -17.13 4.12 -7.83
N ASN A 42 -16.14 3.24 -7.87
CA ASN A 42 -15.28 2.97 -6.71
C ASN A 42 -14.35 4.15 -6.40
N PHE A 43 -13.95 4.92 -7.43
CA PHE A 43 -12.98 6.01 -7.33
C PHE A 43 -13.53 7.37 -7.75
N GLN A 44 -14.53 7.40 -8.65
CA GLN A 44 -15.08 8.64 -9.20
C GLN A 44 -16.40 9.01 -8.52
N ASN A 45 -16.54 10.30 -8.19
CA ASN A 45 -17.78 10.91 -7.66
C ASN A 45 -18.35 10.23 -6.40
N ARG A 46 -17.52 9.58 -5.60
CA ARG A 46 -17.96 8.98 -4.35
C ARG A 46 -18.08 10.05 -3.27
N ASP A 47 -19.23 10.13 -2.63
CA ASP A 47 -19.33 10.94 -1.41
C ASP A 47 -18.45 10.30 -0.32
N LEU A 48 -17.69 11.12 0.40
CA LEU A 48 -16.87 10.65 1.52
C LEU A 48 -17.75 10.01 2.61
N ALA A 49 -19.01 10.42 2.70
CA ALA A 49 -19.97 9.78 3.60
C ALA A 49 -20.21 8.29 3.29
N ASP A 50 -20.06 7.86 2.03
CA ASP A 50 -20.26 6.46 1.61
C ASP A 50 -19.21 5.50 2.18
N VAL A 51 -18.07 6.02 2.63
CA VAL A 51 -17.04 5.21 3.27
C VAL A 51 -17.16 5.20 4.80
N HIS A 52 -18.11 5.93 5.35
CA HIS A 52 -18.37 5.89 6.79
C HIS A 52 -19.02 4.57 7.18
N GLN A 53 -18.65 4.08 8.34
CA GLN A 53 -19.26 2.91 8.97
C GLN A 53 -19.64 3.25 10.38
N ASP A 54 -20.91 3.04 10.71
CA ASP A 54 -21.36 3.15 12.08
C ASP A 54 -20.76 2.05 12.95
N LEU A 55 -20.20 2.47 14.07
CA LEU A 55 -19.66 1.54 15.05
C LEU A 55 -20.78 0.99 15.90
N ASN A 56 -20.86 -0.33 16.03
CA ASN A 56 -21.84 -1.01 16.89
C ASN A 56 -21.50 -0.90 18.39
N ILE A 57 -20.91 0.22 18.80
CA ILE A 57 -20.54 0.53 20.18
C ILE A 57 -21.59 1.51 20.72
N PRO A 58 -22.48 1.10 21.64
CA PRO A 58 -23.50 1.98 22.19
C PRO A 58 -22.87 3.05 23.10
N VAL A 59 -23.56 4.19 23.18
CA VAL A 59 -23.23 5.22 24.19
C VAL A 59 -24.04 4.89 25.46
N PRO A 60 -23.38 4.68 26.60
CA PRO A 60 -24.10 4.44 27.87
C PRO A 60 -25.00 5.63 28.23
N GLN A 61 -26.15 5.34 28.82
CA GLN A 61 -27.05 6.41 29.35
C GLN A 61 -26.30 7.20 30.44
N PRO A 62 -26.47 8.52 30.51
CA PRO A 62 -25.94 9.33 31.60
C PRO A 62 -26.48 8.83 32.95
N ILE A 63 -25.60 8.74 33.93
CA ILE A 63 -26.04 8.42 35.31
C ILE A 63 -26.81 9.63 35.83
N SER A 64 -28.11 9.49 35.94
CA SER A 64 -28.98 10.51 36.54
C SER A 64 -28.75 10.51 38.07
N THR A 65 -27.87 11.36 38.55
CA THR A 65 -27.58 11.51 39.99
C THR A 65 -28.71 12.20 40.77
N LEU A 66 -29.81 12.55 40.07
CA LEU A 66 -30.91 13.35 40.65
C LEU A 66 -31.94 12.56 41.43
N ASN A 67 -31.95 11.22 41.46
CA ASN A 67 -33.00 10.42 42.07
C ASN A 67 -32.53 9.30 43.03
N GLU A 68 -31.29 9.32 43.54
CA GLU A 68 -30.95 8.43 44.63
C GLU A 68 -30.80 9.19 45.94
N PRO A 69 -31.76 9.03 46.90
CA PRO A 69 -31.56 9.52 48.23
C PRO A 69 -30.47 8.67 48.89
N ASN A 70 -29.27 9.28 49.12
CA ASN A 70 -28.24 8.80 50.02
C ASN A 70 -27.87 7.29 49.93
N ALA A 71 -27.36 6.83 48.82
CA ALA A 71 -26.57 5.59 48.84
C ALA A 71 -25.27 5.85 49.60
N LYS A 72 -25.28 5.56 50.92
CA LYS A 72 -24.07 5.51 51.72
C LYS A 72 -23.08 4.59 51.01
N ARG A 73 -21.88 5.11 50.72
CA ARG A 73 -20.75 4.27 50.25
C ARG A 73 -20.60 3.11 51.24
N PRO A 74 -20.57 1.84 50.80
CA PRO A 74 -20.28 0.72 51.67
C PRO A 74 -18.90 1.02 52.31
N ARG A 75 -18.86 1.11 53.63
CA ARG A 75 -17.63 1.11 54.38
C ARG A 75 -17.05 -0.29 54.22
N VAL A 76 -15.91 -0.39 53.56
CA VAL A 76 -15.16 -1.64 53.53
C VAL A 76 -14.68 -1.89 54.96
N ASP A 77 -15.35 -2.79 55.66
CA ASP A 77 -14.89 -3.30 56.94
C ASP A 77 -13.67 -4.21 56.66
N SER A 78 -12.57 -3.79 57.23
CA SER A 78 -11.27 -4.44 57.12
C SER A 78 -11.16 -5.63 58.06
N THR A 79 -11.84 -6.75 57.74
CA THR A 79 -11.53 -8.05 58.33
C THR A 79 -12.04 -9.15 57.45
N ASP A 80 -11.25 -9.49 56.40
CA ASP A 80 -11.16 -10.86 55.91
C ASP A 80 -9.85 -11.02 55.15
N THR A 81 -8.93 -11.72 55.79
CA THR A 81 -7.68 -12.21 55.21
C THR A 81 -7.96 -13.39 54.33
N SER A 82 -8.30 -13.15 53.05
CA SER A 82 -8.08 -14.11 51.98
C SER A 82 -7.50 -13.36 50.77
N SER A 83 -6.22 -13.62 50.55
CA SER A 83 -5.39 -13.08 49.52
C SER A 83 -5.90 -13.48 48.10
N ASN A 84 -6.86 -12.73 47.61
CA ASN A 84 -7.09 -12.61 46.18
C ASN A 84 -6.85 -11.14 45.84
N SER A 85 -5.60 -10.79 45.54
CA SER A 85 -5.25 -9.51 44.95
C SER A 85 -5.81 -9.48 43.54
N THR A 86 -7.09 -9.14 43.42
CA THR A 86 -7.66 -8.69 42.16
C THR A 86 -6.92 -7.42 41.77
N ILE A 87 -6.02 -7.54 40.79
CA ILE A 87 -5.43 -6.38 40.15
C ILE A 87 -6.60 -5.65 39.52
N ASP A 88 -6.99 -4.53 40.09
CA ASP A 88 -8.07 -3.68 39.61
C ASP A 88 -7.54 -2.93 38.38
N GLY A 89 -7.47 -3.67 37.23
CA GLY A 89 -7.16 -3.09 35.95
C GLY A 89 -8.29 -2.17 35.48
N THR A 90 -7.99 -1.29 34.56
CA THR A 90 -9.00 -0.43 33.92
C THR A 90 -10.14 -1.31 33.41
N ARG A 91 -11.36 -1.10 33.90
CA ARG A 91 -12.55 -1.86 33.47
C ARG A 91 -12.73 -1.68 31.96
N VAL A 92 -12.51 -2.75 31.20
CA VAL A 92 -12.86 -2.81 29.80
C VAL A 92 -14.36 -3.19 29.75
N PHE A 93 -15.19 -2.29 29.25
CA PHE A 93 -16.60 -2.61 29.05
C PHE A 93 -16.72 -3.72 28.01
N ALA A 94 -17.42 -4.80 28.35
CA ALA A 94 -17.79 -5.81 27.38
C ALA A 94 -18.60 -5.15 26.26
N LEU A 95 -18.24 -5.40 24.99
CA LEU A 95 -19.00 -4.91 23.87
C LEU A 95 -20.30 -5.71 23.78
N PRO A 96 -21.47 -5.10 24.02
CA PRO A 96 -22.73 -5.86 24.11
C PRO A 96 -23.14 -6.49 22.78
N ASN A 97 -22.64 -5.98 21.67
CA ASN A 97 -22.97 -6.42 20.30
C ASN A 97 -21.88 -7.27 19.66
N GLY A 98 -20.97 -7.86 20.46
CA GLY A 98 -19.89 -8.72 19.97
C GLY A 98 -18.73 -7.91 19.37
N THR A 99 -18.17 -8.39 18.26
CA THR A 99 -17.02 -7.76 17.61
C THR A 99 -17.41 -6.48 16.87
N VAL A 100 -16.52 -5.48 16.87
CA VAL A 100 -16.64 -4.32 15.97
C VAL A 100 -16.03 -4.71 14.62
N PRO A 101 -16.82 -4.71 13.53
CA PRO A 101 -16.35 -5.11 12.22
C PRO A 101 -15.36 -4.10 11.63
N CYS A 102 -14.52 -4.57 10.71
CA CYS A 102 -13.72 -3.70 9.85
C CYS A 102 -14.64 -2.80 8.98
N ASN A 103 -14.10 -1.68 8.52
CA ASN A 103 -14.78 -0.87 7.51
C ASN A 103 -14.85 -1.66 6.19
N LYS A 104 -16.06 -2.16 5.86
CA LYS A 104 -16.25 -3.05 4.71
C LYS A 104 -15.99 -2.34 3.38
N PRO A 105 -16.52 -1.14 3.08
CA PRO A 105 -16.23 -0.41 1.84
C PRO A 105 -14.72 -0.24 1.59
N LEU A 106 -13.96 0.14 2.62
CA LEU A 106 -12.52 0.30 2.50
C LEU A 106 -11.78 -1.02 2.39
N SER A 107 -12.23 -2.05 3.10
CA SER A 107 -11.65 -3.39 2.96
C SER A 107 -11.81 -3.94 1.54
N ASP A 108 -12.99 -3.76 0.95
CA ASP A 108 -13.26 -4.19 -0.43
C ASP A 108 -12.39 -3.40 -1.43
N LEU A 109 -12.25 -2.07 -1.23
CA LEU A 109 -11.40 -1.22 -2.05
C LEU A 109 -9.90 -1.61 -1.92
N ILE A 110 -9.43 -1.90 -0.72
CA ILE A 110 -8.08 -2.40 -0.48
C ILE A 110 -7.82 -3.71 -1.22
N HIS A 111 -8.79 -4.62 -1.25
CA HIS A 111 -8.68 -5.88 -2.01
C HIS A 111 -8.59 -5.63 -3.52
N LEU A 112 -9.24 -4.58 -4.02
CA LEU A 112 -9.13 -4.16 -5.42
C LEU A 112 -7.75 -3.56 -5.74
N VAL A 113 -7.19 -2.73 -4.85
CA VAL A 113 -5.95 -1.97 -5.08
C VAL A 113 -4.70 -2.84 -4.94
N LYS A 114 -4.64 -3.72 -3.94
CA LYS A 114 -3.45 -4.54 -3.63
C LYS A 114 -2.87 -5.33 -4.81
N PRO A 115 -3.66 -6.01 -5.66
CA PRO A 115 -3.13 -6.70 -6.84
C PRO A 115 -2.36 -5.78 -7.78
N HIS A 116 -2.84 -4.55 -8.01
CA HIS A 116 -2.18 -3.59 -8.90
C HIS A 116 -0.86 -3.06 -8.33
N ILE A 117 -0.78 -2.86 -7.00
CA ILE A 117 0.49 -2.54 -6.34
C ILE A 117 1.49 -3.67 -6.55
N ARG A 118 1.08 -4.92 -6.30
CA ARG A 118 1.93 -6.10 -6.47
C ARG A 118 2.42 -6.23 -7.90
N GLU A 119 1.53 -6.04 -8.86
CA GLU A 119 1.84 -6.12 -10.29
C GLU A 119 2.88 -5.07 -10.69
N LEU A 120 2.77 -3.82 -10.21
CA LEU A 120 3.76 -2.77 -10.47
C LEU A 120 5.14 -3.15 -9.90
N VAL A 121 5.20 -3.75 -8.70
CA VAL A 121 6.47 -4.23 -8.10
C VAL A 121 7.07 -5.34 -8.96
N GLU A 122 6.28 -6.34 -9.37
CA GLU A 122 6.74 -7.47 -10.18
C GLU A 122 7.24 -7.00 -11.56
N ASP A 123 6.52 -6.10 -12.20
CA ASP A 123 6.87 -5.54 -13.51
C ASP A 123 8.12 -4.67 -13.44
N SER A 124 8.23 -3.82 -12.42
CA SER A 124 9.44 -3.01 -12.18
C SER A 124 10.66 -3.91 -11.94
N ASN A 125 10.51 -4.98 -11.17
CA ASN A 125 11.60 -5.95 -10.95
C ASN A 125 12.01 -6.66 -12.27
N LEU A 126 11.04 -7.01 -13.12
CA LEU A 126 11.34 -7.61 -14.43
C LEU A 126 12.13 -6.65 -15.31
N LEU A 127 11.72 -5.38 -15.41
CA LEU A 127 12.44 -4.37 -16.20
C LEU A 127 13.81 -4.06 -15.62
N LYS A 128 13.94 -3.97 -14.30
CA LYS A 128 15.22 -3.81 -13.60
C LYS A 128 16.22 -4.89 -14.01
N MET A 129 15.79 -6.16 -13.96
CA MET A 129 16.64 -7.28 -14.36
C MET A 129 16.97 -7.26 -15.85
N TRP A 130 16.03 -6.90 -16.70
CA TRP A 130 16.25 -6.76 -18.14
C TRP A 130 17.35 -5.73 -18.45
N ILE A 131 17.24 -4.51 -17.91
CA ILE A 131 18.25 -3.46 -18.12
C ILE A 131 19.60 -3.89 -17.55
N SER A 132 19.63 -4.48 -16.35
CA SER A 132 20.87 -4.98 -15.75
C SER A 132 21.61 -5.99 -16.64
N PHE A 133 20.86 -6.82 -17.39
CA PHE A 133 21.49 -7.76 -18.34
C PHE A 133 21.94 -7.11 -19.66
N MET A 134 21.51 -5.87 -19.93
CA MET A 134 21.92 -5.11 -21.12
C MET A 134 23.11 -4.20 -20.85
N ILE A 135 23.45 -3.93 -19.59
CA ILE A 135 24.63 -3.13 -19.23
C ILE A 135 25.89 -3.89 -19.70
N PRO A 136 26.74 -3.29 -20.53
CA PRO A 136 27.92 -3.94 -21.07
C PRO A 136 29.04 -4.05 -20.02
N LYS A 137 30.14 -4.71 -20.37
CA LYS A 137 31.37 -4.72 -19.57
C LYS A 137 31.85 -3.29 -19.29
N ILE A 138 32.43 -3.11 -18.12
CA ILE A 138 33.06 -1.83 -17.76
C ILE A 138 34.30 -1.64 -18.65
N GLU A 139 34.31 -0.54 -19.41
CA GLU A 139 35.42 -0.15 -20.29
C GLU A 139 35.57 1.37 -20.27
N ASP A 140 36.76 1.86 -20.55
CA ASP A 140 37.02 3.30 -20.67
C ASP A 140 36.42 3.84 -21.99
N GLY A 141 35.79 5.03 -21.92
CA GLY A 141 35.23 5.71 -23.07
C GLY A 141 33.85 5.18 -23.53
N ASN A 142 33.18 5.94 -24.40
CA ASN A 142 31.88 5.63 -25.03
C ASN A 142 30.78 5.15 -24.08
N ASN A 143 30.67 5.80 -22.92
CA ASN A 143 29.74 5.40 -21.86
C ASN A 143 28.44 6.19 -21.85
N PHE A 144 28.15 7.08 -22.82
CA PHE A 144 26.95 7.88 -22.84
C PHE A 144 25.66 7.02 -22.86
N GLY A 145 25.62 5.98 -23.67
CA GLY A 145 24.48 5.06 -23.68
C GLY A 145 24.39 4.20 -22.41
N VAL A 146 25.52 3.96 -21.73
CA VAL A 146 25.54 3.25 -20.44
C VAL A 146 24.93 4.13 -19.34
N SER A 147 25.23 5.43 -19.31
CA SER A 147 24.60 6.34 -18.35
C SER A 147 23.07 6.41 -18.54
N ILE A 148 22.56 6.34 -19.78
CA ILE A 148 21.12 6.26 -20.03
C ILE A 148 20.53 4.97 -19.43
N GLN A 149 21.23 3.83 -19.53
CA GLN A 149 20.78 2.59 -18.89
C GLN A 149 20.77 2.71 -17.37
N GLU A 150 21.81 3.32 -16.77
CA GLU A 150 21.93 3.52 -15.33
C GLU A 150 20.84 4.48 -14.79
N ASP A 151 20.59 5.59 -15.49
CA ASP A 151 19.53 6.55 -15.13
C ASP A 151 18.14 5.90 -15.22
N THR A 152 17.88 5.12 -16.28
CA THR A 152 16.61 4.38 -16.42
C THR A 152 16.46 3.33 -15.33
N LEU A 153 17.55 2.64 -14.99
CA LEU A 153 17.56 1.63 -13.91
C LEU A 153 17.25 2.26 -12.55
N ALA A 154 17.83 3.44 -12.27
CA ALA A 154 17.58 4.17 -11.04
C ALA A 154 16.12 4.59 -10.92
N GLU A 155 15.48 5.06 -12.00
CA GLU A 155 14.04 5.39 -12.01
C GLU A 155 13.16 4.16 -11.75
N ILE A 156 13.47 3.02 -12.39
CA ILE A 156 12.73 1.77 -12.16
C ILE A 156 12.85 1.33 -10.69
N GLN A 157 14.05 1.44 -10.09
CA GLN A 157 14.27 1.09 -8.69
C GLN A 157 13.51 2.01 -7.74
N SER A 158 13.40 3.30 -8.06
CA SER A 158 12.59 4.26 -7.32
C SER A 158 11.12 3.85 -7.32
N VAL A 159 10.57 3.54 -8.50
CA VAL A 159 9.17 3.08 -8.66
C VAL A 159 8.91 1.78 -7.89
N GLU A 160 9.83 0.79 -7.96
CA GLU A 160 9.72 -0.47 -7.22
C GLU A 160 9.64 -0.22 -5.70
N SER A 161 10.50 0.67 -5.20
CA SER A 161 10.57 1.01 -3.77
C SER A 161 9.31 1.75 -3.29
N GLU A 162 8.83 2.71 -4.07
CA GLU A 162 7.60 3.45 -3.78
C GLU A 162 6.38 2.53 -3.78
N ALA A 163 6.26 1.65 -4.78
CA ALA A 163 5.18 0.69 -4.85
C ALA A 163 5.18 -0.26 -3.64
N ALA A 164 6.34 -0.72 -3.20
CA ALA A 164 6.45 -1.56 -2.01
C ALA A 164 6.00 -0.81 -0.74
N ALA A 165 6.26 0.50 -0.63
CA ALA A 165 5.84 1.31 0.51
C ALA A 165 4.30 1.45 0.64
N PHE A 166 3.54 1.31 -0.44
CA PHE A 166 2.07 1.34 -0.39
C PHE A 166 1.48 0.19 0.46
N PHE A 167 2.11 -0.99 0.48
CA PHE A 167 1.68 -2.09 1.35
C PHE A 167 1.81 -1.73 2.84
N ASP A 168 2.90 -1.05 3.22
CA ASP A 168 3.10 -0.60 4.59
C ASP A 168 2.06 0.45 4.99
N GLN A 169 1.73 1.36 4.08
CA GLN A 169 0.70 2.37 4.30
C GLN A 169 -0.65 1.74 4.59
N ILE A 170 -1.09 0.77 3.77
CA ILE A 170 -2.35 0.05 3.95
C ILE A 170 -2.36 -0.72 5.29
N SER A 171 -1.25 -1.37 5.66
CA SER A 171 -1.19 -2.10 6.93
C SER A 171 -1.30 -1.19 8.14
N ARG A 172 -0.72 0.01 8.07
CA ARG A 172 -0.80 1.04 9.13
C ARG A 172 -2.21 1.59 9.34
N TYR A 173 -3.03 1.64 8.28
CA TYR A 173 -4.43 2.05 8.41
C TYR A 173 -5.18 1.16 9.41
N PHE A 174 -5.15 -0.16 9.24
CA PHE A 174 -5.87 -1.08 10.14
C PHE A 174 -5.41 -0.96 11.59
N ILE A 175 -4.10 -0.83 11.81
CA ILE A 175 -3.54 -0.64 13.16
C ILE A 175 -4.02 0.67 13.77
N SER A 176 -3.99 1.76 13.00
CA SER A 176 -4.41 3.09 13.46
C SER A 176 -5.90 3.12 13.75
N ARG A 177 -6.72 2.53 12.88
CA ARG A 177 -8.16 2.43 13.08
C ARG A 177 -8.50 1.63 14.33
N ALA A 178 -7.88 0.47 14.51
CA ALA A 178 -8.10 -0.37 15.69
C ALA A 178 -7.77 0.38 17.01
N LYS A 179 -6.70 1.18 17.02
CA LYS A 179 -6.33 2.02 18.18
C LYS A 179 -7.41 3.06 18.51
N ILE A 180 -7.98 3.73 17.49
CA ILE A 180 -9.03 4.74 17.71
C ILE A 180 -10.34 4.06 18.11
N VAL A 181 -10.74 2.98 17.45
CA VAL A 181 -11.94 2.20 17.80
C VAL A 181 -11.86 1.66 19.23
N SER A 182 -10.68 1.22 19.68
CA SER A 182 -10.49 0.83 21.10
C SER A 182 -10.71 1.99 22.07
N LYS A 183 -10.40 3.23 21.66
CA LYS A 183 -10.70 4.44 22.45
C LYS A 183 -12.21 4.74 22.47
N VAL A 184 -12.89 4.55 21.35
CA VAL A 184 -14.37 4.65 21.30
C VAL A 184 -15.01 3.65 22.28
N ALA A 185 -14.53 2.40 22.30
CA ALA A 185 -15.03 1.38 23.22
C ALA A 185 -14.76 1.73 24.69
N LYS A 186 -13.59 2.31 24.97
CA LYS A 186 -13.20 2.71 26.33
C LYS A 186 -13.90 3.97 26.82
N TYR A 187 -14.14 4.94 25.92
CA TYR A 187 -14.72 6.25 26.22
C TYR A 187 -15.88 6.56 25.26
N PRO A 188 -16.98 5.79 25.31
CA PRO A 188 -18.03 5.83 24.28
C PRO A 188 -18.81 7.15 24.20
N HIS A 189 -18.77 7.96 25.26
CA HIS A 189 -19.40 9.27 25.37
C HIS A 189 -18.53 10.44 24.85
N ILE A 190 -17.29 10.16 24.41
CA ILE A 190 -16.43 11.18 23.78
C ILE A 190 -16.61 11.10 22.27
N GLU A 191 -17.36 12.05 21.72
CA GLU A 191 -17.73 12.08 20.29
C GLU A 191 -16.51 12.23 19.37
N ASP A 192 -15.48 12.94 19.80
CA ASP A 192 -14.26 13.18 19.03
C ASP A 192 -13.57 11.87 18.61
N TYR A 193 -13.62 10.82 19.44
CA TYR A 193 -13.07 9.53 19.01
C TYR A 193 -13.86 8.91 17.86
N ARG A 194 -15.19 9.06 17.84
CA ARG A 194 -16.03 8.61 16.72
C ARG A 194 -15.76 9.43 15.47
N ARG A 195 -15.62 10.74 15.62
CA ARG A 195 -15.22 11.65 14.54
C ARG A 195 -13.86 11.25 13.97
N ALA A 196 -12.87 10.98 14.84
CA ALA A 196 -11.53 10.57 14.41
C ALA A 196 -11.52 9.25 13.61
N VAL A 197 -12.44 8.32 13.86
CA VAL A 197 -12.59 7.10 13.03
C VAL A 197 -13.06 7.48 11.63
N ARG A 198 -14.07 8.36 11.50
CA ARG A 198 -14.58 8.80 10.19
C ARG A 198 -13.50 9.53 9.38
N GLU A 199 -12.81 10.49 10.00
CA GLU A 199 -11.70 11.23 9.37
C GLU A 199 -10.57 10.29 8.90
N LEU A 200 -10.26 9.26 9.68
CA LEU A 200 -9.28 8.25 9.28
C LEU A 200 -9.75 7.40 8.10
N ASP A 201 -11.03 7.01 8.10
CA ASP A 201 -11.65 6.24 7.03
C ASP A 201 -11.69 7.06 5.71
N GLU A 202 -12.06 8.35 5.77
CA GLU A 202 -12.02 9.27 4.62
C GLU A 202 -10.60 9.45 4.08
N LYS A 203 -9.64 9.67 4.98
CA LYS A 203 -8.23 9.79 4.60
C LYS A 203 -7.72 8.54 3.88
N GLU A 204 -8.08 7.36 4.36
CA GLU A 204 -7.64 6.11 3.71
C GLU A 204 -8.28 5.94 2.33
N TYR A 205 -9.54 6.32 2.16
CA TYR A 205 -10.18 6.31 0.84
C TYR A 205 -9.42 7.19 -0.16
N LEU A 206 -9.15 8.45 0.22
CA LEU A 206 -8.38 9.37 -0.62
C LEU A 206 -6.97 8.85 -0.90
N SER A 207 -6.35 8.22 0.09
CA SER A 207 -5.04 7.60 -0.06
C SER A 207 -5.05 6.46 -1.07
N LEU A 208 -6.05 5.58 -1.04
CA LEU A 208 -6.18 4.48 -2.00
C LEU A 208 -6.44 4.99 -3.42
N TRP A 209 -7.24 6.05 -3.57
CA TRP A 209 -7.43 6.73 -4.85
C TRP A 209 -6.10 7.30 -5.39
N LEU A 210 -5.34 8.00 -4.54
CA LEU A 210 -4.02 8.52 -4.91
C LEU A 210 -3.05 7.40 -5.30
N VAL A 211 -3.04 6.29 -4.57
CA VAL A 211 -2.21 5.11 -4.90
C VAL A 211 -2.55 4.58 -6.30
N MET A 212 -3.84 4.45 -6.64
CA MET A 212 -4.24 4.00 -7.98
C MET A 212 -3.82 4.99 -9.08
N CYS A 213 -3.98 6.30 -8.84
CA CYS A 213 -3.49 7.34 -9.75
C CYS A 213 -1.97 7.23 -9.94
N GLU A 214 -1.23 7.03 -8.85
CA GLU A 214 0.22 6.94 -8.88
C GLU A 214 0.67 5.68 -9.64
N ILE A 215 0.05 4.52 -9.41
CA ILE A 215 0.35 3.29 -10.16
C ILE A 215 0.21 3.54 -11.67
N ARG A 216 -0.92 4.12 -12.11
CA ARG A 216 -1.13 4.46 -13.53
C ARG A 216 -0.03 5.41 -14.05
N ASN A 217 0.28 6.45 -13.29
CA ASN A 217 1.26 7.46 -13.67
C ASN A 217 2.67 6.86 -13.77
N ARG A 218 3.03 5.92 -12.87
CA ARG A 218 4.32 5.21 -12.92
C ARG A 218 4.43 4.32 -14.14
N TYR A 219 3.37 3.60 -14.51
CA TYR A 219 3.35 2.87 -15.79
C TYR A 219 3.55 3.81 -16.98
N CYS A 220 2.87 4.99 -16.99
CA CYS A 220 3.04 5.98 -18.06
C CYS A 220 4.48 6.51 -18.14
N SER A 221 5.07 6.92 -17.01
CA SER A 221 6.42 7.49 -16.99
C SER A 221 7.48 6.46 -17.36
N LEU A 222 7.41 5.24 -16.82
CA LEU A 222 8.34 4.17 -17.17
C LEU A 222 8.22 3.77 -18.64
N HIS A 223 7.01 3.66 -19.16
CA HIS A 223 6.79 3.39 -20.59
C HIS A 223 7.45 4.48 -21.45
N ASP A 224 7.18 5.75 -21.15
CA ASP A 224 7.71 6.88 -21.91
C ASP A 224 9.24 6.93 -21.90
N ILE A 225 9.86 6.80 -20.72
CA ILE A 225 11.32 6.81 -20.57
C ILE A 225 11.96 5.65 -21.33
N VAL A 226 11.41 4.43 -21.18
CA VAL A 226 12.01 3.25 -21.80
C VAL A 226 11.84 3.27 -23.33
N ILE A 227 10.66 3.65 -23.85
CA ILE A 227 10.41 3.69 -25.29
C ILE A 227 11.27 4.75 -25.97
N LYS A 228 11.39 5.94 -25.39
CA LYS A 228 12.28 7.01 -25.93
C LYS A 228 13.73 6.60 -26.02
N ASN A 229 14.18 5.75 -25.11
CA ASN A 229 15.58 5.36 -24.99
C ASN A 229 15.85 3.91 -25.41
N LEU A 230 14.87 3.22 -26.00
CA LEU A 230 14.89 1.78 -26.26
C LEU A 230 16.14 1.34 -27.05
N GLU A 231 16.51 2.10 -28.10
CA GLU A 231 17.70 1.80 -28.91
C GLU A 231 19.00 1.91 -28.09
N LYS A 232 19.10 2.90 -27.21
CA LYS A 232 20.28 3.09 -26.34
C LYS A 232 20.31 2.06 -25.21
N ILE A 233 19.14 1.66 -24.68
CA ILE A 233 19.03 0.60 -23.70
C ILE A 233 19.50 -0.74 -24.29
N LYS A 234 19.06 -1.06 -25.52
CA LYS A 234 19.44 -2.30 -26.21
C LYS A 234 20.87 -2.27 -26.73
N LYS A 235 21.36 -1.11 -27.16
CA LYS A 235 22.67 -0.94 -27.81
C LYS A 235 23.38 0.32 -27.30
N PRO A 236 23.89 0.30 -26.05
CA PRO A 236 24.43 1.50 -25.39
C PRO A 236 25.71 2.03 -26.07
N ARG A 237 26.49 1.17 -26.73
CA ARG A 237 27.70 1.53 -27.46
C ARG A 237 27.49 1.39 -28.95
N SER A 238 27.90 2.41 -29.73
CA SER A 238 27.87 2.34 -31.18
C SER A 238 29.10 1.56 -31.68
N SER A 239 28.90 0.72 -32.71
CA SER A 239 29.99 -0.03 -33.37
C SER A 239 31.00 0.85 -34.14
N ASN A 240 30.72 2.17 -34.28
CA ASN A 240 31.55 3.10 -35.00
C ASN A 240 32.76 3.62 -34.22
N ALA A 241 32.95 3.20 -32.96
CA ALA A 241 34.15 3.59 -32.18
C ALA A 241 35.44 2.86 -32.59
N GLU A 242 35.33 1.76 -33.36
CA GLU A 242 36.51 1.02 -33.85
C GLU A 242 37.15 1.63 -35.10
N SER A 243 36.55 2.65 -35.73
CA SER A 243 37.07 3.24 -36.98
C SER A 243 37.70 4.62 -36.81
N LEU A 244 37.97 5.07 -35.59
CA LEU A 244 38.59 6.37 -35.30
C LEU A 244 40.04 6.30 -34.75
N TYR A 245 40.72 5.15 -34.95
CA TYR A 245 42.15 5.04 -34.67
C TYR A 245 42.85 4.37 -35.81
#